data_df8ab7e21eee77ffff30f240db77c14f
#
_entry.id   df8ab7e21eee77ffff30f240db77c14f
#
_cell.length_a   1.000
_cell.length_b   1.000
_cell.length_c   1.000
_cell.angle_alpha   90.00
_cell.angle_beta   90.00
_cell.angle_gamma   90.00
#
_symmetry.space_group_name_H-M   'P 1'
#
loop_
_entity.id
_entity.type
_entity.pdbx_description
1 polymer ?
#
loop_
_entity_poly.entity_id
_entity_poly.type
_entity_poly.pdbx_seq_one_letter_code
_entity_poly.pdbx_strand_id
1 'polypeptide(L)'
;MIKLCSAVIEMLAFSSMAKSAVVIDKDYLKHFPGEGHPERAERIQALLDVTEKLDPDKFALVPPRAATRTELELIHKPDYVRLVESTAKMNQFALDGDTITCRDSFGVGLLAVGGLLRIIDAIATGEAQNGFALVRPPGHHALRERAMGFCLFNTIAIGAEYLKRAHGAKRVLIMDWDVHHGNGTQDAFYEDPSVMFISTHQYPYYPGSGAVTEVGTRAGEGFTVNVPLPAGCADAEYLQVFQDIVVPSVEKFQPEWILVSAGFDPHRRDPLGGMGVTEEGFGAMAVRLLALADRFTNARIAFLLEGGYDLAALRNSVTTVLAALQAGRERDSAVFDLAGSRIEPLIRRVQQVHEKYQ
;
A
#
# COMPACT_ATOMS: atom_id res chain seq x y z
N MET A 1 52.71 -15.64 -14.43
CA MET A 1 51.38 -15.56 -15.04
C MET A 1 50.34 -16.35 -14.23
N ILE A 2 50.32 -16.23 -12.87
CA ILE A 2 49.39 -16.95 -11.95
C ILE A 2 49.00 -16.06 -10.76
N LYS A 3 48.85 -14.76 -10.92
CA LYS A 3 48.38 -13.84 -9.87
C LYS A 3 47.17 -12.97 -10.23
N LEU A 4 46.56 -13.18 -11.41
CA LEU A 4 45.37 -12.44 -11.86
C LEU A 4 44.04 -13.23 -11.70
N CYS A 5 44.07 -14.48 -11.28
CA CYS A 5 42.85 -15.30 -11.18
C CYS A 5 42.20 -15.30 -9.81
N SER A 6 42.89 -14.85 -8.72
CA SER A 6 42.31 -14.83 -7.37
C SER A 6 41.36 -13.65 -7.11
N ALA A 7 41.60 -12.51 -7.74
CA ALA A 7 40.77 -11.32 -7.49
C ALA A 7 39.40 -11.35 -8.19
N VAL A 8 39.22 -12.16 -9.21
CA VAL A 8 37.92 -12.32 -9.93
C VAL A 8 37.02 -13.36 -9.23
N ILE A 9 37.60 -14.28 -8.48
CA ILE A 9 36.86 -15.32 -7.76
C ILE A 9 36.29 -14.78 -6.41
N GLU A 10 36.93 -13.77 -5.82
CA GLU A 10 36.37 -13.11 -4.61
C GLU A 10 35.24 -12.13 -4.90
N MET A 11 35.06 -11.67 -6.16
CA MET A 11 33.91 -10.86 -6.56
C MET A 11 32.63 -11.66 -6.88
N LEU A 12 32.67 -12.97 -6.85
CA LEU A 12 31.53 -13.89 -6.94
C LEU A 12 31.13 -14.49 -5.61
N ALA A 13 31.66 -13.97 -4.51
CA ALA A 13 31.20 -14.33 -3.16
C ALA A 13 29.78 -13.81 -2.96
N PHE A 14 28.81 -14.71 -3.10
CA PHE A 14 27.47 -14.68 -2.52
C PHE A 14 27.00 -13.28 -2.11
N SER A 15 26.39 -12.57 -3.06
CA SER A 15 25.39 -11.56 -2.70
C SER A 15 24.31 -12.31 -1.94
N SER A 16 24.38 -12.34 -0.61
CA SER A 16 23.22 -12.72 0.21
C SER A 16 22.08 -11.85 -0.30
N MET A 17 20.99 -12.46 -0.76
CA MET A 17 19.84 -11.66 -1.19
C MET A 17 19.51 -10.69 -0.06
N ALA A 18 19.42 -9.39 -0.37
CA ALA A 18 19.09 -8.40 0.65
C ALA A 18 17.74 -8.78 1.27
N LYS A 19 17.63 -8.64 2.60
CA LYS A 19 16.43 -9.02 3.34
C LYS A 19 15.25 -8.13 2.95
N SER A 20 14.03 -8.62 3.17
CA SER A 20 12.86 -7.75 3.18
C SER A 20 12.75 -7.03 4.52
N ALA A 21 12.53 -5.71 4.49
CA ALA A 21 12.31 -4.94 5.71
C ALA A 21 10.85 -5.04 6.15
N VAL A 22 10.62 -5.24 7.45
CA VAL A 22 9.29 -5.23 8.04
C VAL A 22 9.28 -4.23 9.20
N VAL A 23 8.36 -3.28 9.14
CA VAL A 23 8.09 -2.36 10.25
C VAL A 23 6.81 -2.80 10.95
N ILE A 24 6.91 -3.00 12.25
CA ILE A 24 5.79 -3.16 13.18
C ILE A 24 6.25 -2.71 14.56
N ASP A 25 5.33 -2.16 15.36
CA ASP A 25 5.64 -1.71 16.71
C ASP A 25 4.44 -1.88 17.65
N LYS A 26 4.72 -2.18 18.94
CA LYS A 26 3.68 -2.28 19.98
C LYS A 26 2.99 -0.95 20.25
N ASP A 27 3.63 0.17 19.95
CA ASP A 27 3.03 1.50 20.12
C ASP A 27 1.82 1.72 19.21
N TYR A 28 1.70 0.99 18.11
CA TYR A 28 0.48 1.01 17.30
C TYR A 28 -0.76 0.50 18.05
N LEU A 29 -0.62 -0.28 19.12
CA LEU A 29 -1.74 -0.71 19.98
C LEU A 29 -2.38 0.45 20.76
N LYS A 30 -1.67 1.56 20.96
CA LYS A 30 -2.12 2.70 21.77
C LYS A 30 -3.22 3.54 21.12
N HIS A 31 -3.37 3.47 19.79
CA HIS A 31 -4.50 4.13 19.13
C HIS A 31 -5.80 3.38 19.48
N PHE A 32 -6.76 4.10 20.08
CA PHE A 32 -8.02 3.54 20.54
C PHE A 32 -9.20 4.40 20.05
N PRO A 33 -9.84 4.01 18.95
CA PRO A 33 -10.98 4.75 18.38
C PRO A 33 -12.31 4.49 19.11
N GLY A 34 -12.32 3.59 20.10
CA GLY A 34 -13.50 3.28 20.91
C GLY A 34 -13.83 1.78 20.94
N GLU A 35 -14.68 1.39 21.90
CA GLU A 35 -15.13 0.01 22.02
C GLU A 35 -15.96 -0.41 20.80
N GLY A 36 -15.72 -1.63 20.31
CA GLY A 36 -16.45 -2.18 19.16
C GLY A 36 -16.08 -1.60 17.80
N HIS A 37 -15.12 -0.67 17.75
CA HIS A 37 -14.66 -0.11 16.48
C HIS A 37 -13.94 -1.19 15.64
N PRO A 38 -14.21 -1.31 14.33
CA PRO A 38 -13.58 -2.33 13.50
C PRO A 38 -12.05 -2.11 13.33
N GLU A 39 -11.60 -0.84 13.21
CA GLU A 39 -10.19 -0.47 13.23
C GLU A 39 -9.70 -0.45 14.68
N ARG A 40 -9.18 -1.58 15.17
CA ARG A 40 -8.87 -1.82 16.58
C ARG A 40 -7.47 -2.39 16.77
N ALA A 41 -6.96 -2.26 17.99
CA ALA A 41 -5.60 -2.65 18.36
C ALA A 41 -5.28 -4.11 18.05
N GLU A 42 -6.27 -5.02 18.15
CA GLU A 42 -6.11 -6.44 17.88
C GLU A 42 -5.67 -6.75 16.45
N ARG A 43 -5.86 -5.83 15.49
CA ARG A 43 -5.32 -5.95 14.14
C ARG A 43 -3.80 -6.05 14.18
N ILE A 44 -3.15 -5.17 14.93
CA ILE A 44 -1.68 -5.21 15.11
C ILE A 44 -1.26 -6.35 16.02
N GLN A 45 -2.01 -6.65 17.07
CA GLN A 45 -1.68 -7.80 17.93
C GLN A 45 -1.60 -9.11 17.13
N ALA A 46 -2.55 -9.34 16.21
CA ALA A 46 -2.55 -10.50 15.33
C ALA A 46 -1.31 -10.56 14.40
N LEU A 47 -0.76 -9.40 14.03
CA LEU A 47 0.41 -9.29 13.15
C LEU A 47 1.73 -9.36 13.94
N LEU A 48 1.79 -8.92 15.19
CA LEU A 48 2.94 -9.12 16.07
C LEU A 48 3.25 -10.61 16.20
N ASP A 49 2.22 -11.45 16.38
CA ASP A 49 2.36 -12.90 16.47
C ASP A 49 2.93 -13.54 15.19
N VAL A 50 2.69 -12.91 14.01
CA VAL A 50 3.26 -13.32 12.72
C VAL A 50 4.73 -12.92 12.65
N THR A 51 5.03 -11.67 12.99
CA THR A 51 6.38 -11.12 12.82
C THR A 51 7.40 -11.72 13.80
N GLU A 52 6.97 -12.19 14.97
CA GLU A 52 7.84 -12.93 15.92
C GLU A 52 8.36 -14.26 15.34
N LYS A 53 7.70 -14.80 14.30
CA LYS A 53 8.03 -16.09 13.66
C LYS A 53 8.78 -15.93 12.35
N LEU A 54 9.06 -14.70 11.92
CA LEU A 54 9.77 -14.46 10.67
C LEU A 54 11.21 -14.96 10.75
N ASP A 55 11.67 -15.57 9.68
CA ASP A 55 13.04 -16.03 9.53
C ASP A 55 14.00 -14.81 9.51
N PRO A 56 14.87 -14.65 10.51
CA PRO A 56 15.76 -13.48 10.59
C PRO A 56 16.82 -13.45 9.48
N ASP A 57 17.03 -14.54 8.75
CA ASP A 57 17.93 -14.54 7.58
C ASP A 57 17.26 -13.94 6.34
N LYS A 58 15.93 -13.93 6.31
CA LYS A 58 15.12 -13.41 5.20
C LYS A 58 14.52 -12.04 5.47
N PHE A 59 14.21 -11.74 6.72
CA PHE A 59 13.53 -10.53 7.13
C PHE A 59 14.37 -9.72 8.13
N ALA A 60 14.30 -8.40 7.98
CA ALA A 60 14.83 -7.44 8.95
C ALA A 60 13.66 -6.71 9.61
N LEU A 61 13.45 -6.93 10.91
CA LEU A 61 12.53 -6.09 11.68
C LEU A 61 13.20 -4.73 11.91
N VAL A 62 12.61 -3.69 11.36
CA VAL A 62 13.14 -2.33 11.40
C VAL A 62 12.24 -1.48 12.30
N PRO A 63 12.79 -0.83 13.36
CA PRO A 63 11.96 0.02 14.20
C PRO A 63 11.45 1.24 13.42
N PRO A 64 10.17 1.64 13.61
CA PRO A 64 9.67 2.88 13.05
C PRO A 64 10.36 4.07 13.70
N ARG A 65 10.37 5.20 13.01
CA ARG A 65 10.66 6.51 13.59
C ARG A 65 9.40 7.38 13.60
N ALA A 66 9.33 8.35 14.47
CA ALA A 66 8.27 9.35 14.34
C ALA A 66 8.52 10.20 13.08
N ALA A 67 7.47 10.41 12.28
CA ALA A 67 7.52 11.41 11.22
C ALA A 67 7.61 12.82 11.80
N THR A 68 8.32 13.69 11.11
CA THR A 68 8.38 15.11 11.44
C THR A 68 7.12 15.83 10.92
N ARG A 69 6.83 17.00 11.51
CA ARG A 69 5.75 17.86 11.01
C ARG A 69 5.94 18.21 9.53
N THR A 70 7.16 18.51 9.11
CA THR A 70 7.49 18.83 7.71
C THR A 70 7.17 17.67 6.77
N GLU A 71 7.36 16.43 7.21
CA GLU A 71 6.98 15.25 6.42
C GLU A 71 5.46 15.10 6.31
N LEU A 72 4.69 15.35 7.37
CA LEU A 72 3.23 15.38 7.29
C LEU A 72 2.73 16.47 6.33
N GLU A 73 3.38 17.63 6.36
CA GLU A 73 3.04 18.81 5.54
C GLU A 73 3.44 18.65 4.06
N LEU A 74 4.06 17.53 3.66
CA LEU A 74 4.21 17.17 2.25
C LEU A 74 2.84 17.02 1.56
N ILE A 75 1.84 16.56 2.29
CA ILE A 75 0.47 16.34 1.81
C ILE A 75 -0.54 17.19 2.57
N HIS A 76 -0.49 17.17 3.89
CA HIS A 76 -1.50 17.77 4.74
C HIS A 76 -1.24 19.27 4.99
N LYS A 77 -2.33 20.04 5.06
CA LYS A 77 -2.23 21.45 5.45
C LYS A 77 -1.75 21.60 6.89
N PRO A 78 -0.92 22.61 7.20
CA PRO A 78 -0.42 22.83 8.56
C PRO A 78 -1.53 22.97 9.62
N ASP A 79 -2.66 23.59 9.26
CA ASP A 79 -3.82 23.73 10.17
C ASP A 79 -4.44 22.39 10.53
N TYR A 80 -4.54 21.49 9.55
CA TYR A 80 -5.04 20.14 9.78
C TYR A 80 -4.10 19.32 10.67
N VAL A 81 -2.79 19.39 10.43
CA VAL A 81 -1.80 18.73 11.30
C VAL A 81 -1.93 19.25 12.74
N ARG A 82 -2.08 20.56 12.93
CA ARG A 82 -2.33 21.14 14.27
C ARG A 82 -3.66 20.69 14.89
N LEU A 83 -4.72 20.56 14.08
CA LEU A 83 -5.99 20.03 14.54
C LEU A 83 -5.83 18.62 15.10
N VAL A 84 -5.24 17.69 14.33
CA VAL A 84 -5.02 16.32 14.78
C VAL A 84 -4.13 16.27 16.01
N GLU A 85 -3.04 17.05 16.06
CA GLU A 85 -2.16 17.16 17.24
C GLU A 85 -2.93 17.64 18.48
N SER A 86 -3.86 18.58 18.32
CA SER A 86 -4.63 19.11 19.45
C SER A 86 -5.54 18.08 20.12
N THR A 87 -5.93 17.01 19.37
CA THR A 87 -6.77 15.91 19.91
C THR A 87 -6.04 15.07 20.97
N ALA A 88 -4.70 15.10 20.99
CA ALA A 88 -3.89 14.45 22.02
C ALA A 88 -4.16 14.98 23.45
N LYS A 89 -4.81 16.15 23.57
CA LYS A 89 -5.26 16.71 24.86
C LYS A 89 -6.61 16.17 25.32
N MET A 90 -7.28 15.40 24.49
CA MET A 90 -8.63 14.88 24.72
C MET A 90 -8.59 13.37 24.94
N ASN A 91 -9.53 12.83 25.72
CA ASN A 91 -9.62 11.38 25.91
C ASN A 91 -10.08 10.69 24.63
N GLN A 92 -11.11 11.29 23.99
CA GLN A 92 -11.60 10.92 22.66
C GLN A 92 -12.08 12.17 21.94
N PHE A 93 -11.89 12.19 20.59
CA PHE A 93 -12.40 13.24 19.73
C PHE A 93 -12.74 12.67 18.35
N ALA A 94 -13.94 12.95 17.87
CA ALA A 94 -14.37 12.58 16.53
C ALA A 94 -13.93 13.66 15.53
N LEU A 95 -13.02 13.30 14.63
CA LEU A 95 -12.62 14.16 13.51
C LEU A 95 -13.63 14.09 12.36
N ASP A 96 -14.33 12.97 12.26
CA ASP A 96 -15.35 12.62 11.28
C ASP A 96 -16.36 11.66 11.95
N GLY A 97 -17.42 11.24 11.23
CA GLY A 97 -18.45 10.33 11.74
C GLY A 97 -17.93 8.96 12.16
N ASP A 98 -16.79 8.52 11.62
CA ASP A 98 -16.19 7.21 11.87
C ASP A 98 -14.68 7.28 12.17
N THR A 99 -14.10 8.47 12.27
CA THR A 99 -12.67 8.67 12.52
C THR A 99 -12.45 9.30 13.88
N ILE A 100 -12.20 8.45 14.88
CA ILE A 100 -12.11 8.83 16.29
C ILE A 100 -10.66 8.75 16.76
N THR A 101 -10.21 9.78 17.47
CA THR A 101 -8.88 9.84 18.10
C THR A 101 -8.96 9.64 19.61
N CYS A 102 -7.85 9.19 20.18
CA CYS A 102 -7.53 9.22 21.60
C CYS A 102 -6.25 10.04 21.84
N ARG A 103 -5.80 10.13 23.09
CA ARG A 103 -4.58 10.87 23.45
C ARG A 103 -3.32 10.44 22.66
N ASP A 104 -3.22 9.15 22.38
CA ASP A 104 -2.04 8.58 21.73
C ASP A 104 -2.11 8.63 20.21
N SER A 105 -3.29 8.88 19.63
CA SER A 105 -3.54 8.75 18.18
C SER A 105 -2.61 9.60 17.31
N PHE A 106 -2.31 10.84 17.73
CA PHE A 106 -1.37 11.68 16.98
C PHE A 106 0.04 11.08 16.96
N GLY A 107 0.55 10.64 18.11
CA GLY A 107 1.86 9.99 18.21
C GLY A 107 1.94 8.70 17.41
N VAL A 108 0.88 7.89 17.47
CA VAL A 108 0.76 6.65 16.68
C VAL A 108 0.70 6.96 15.17
N GLY A 109 -0.03 8.00 14.78
CA GLY A 109 -0.06 8.47 13.39
C GLY A 109 1.32 8.91 12.88
N LEU A 110 2.11 9.60 13.71
CA LEU A 110 3.50 9.93 13.38
C LEU A 110 4.35 8.68 13.16
N LEU A 111 4.17 7.65 14.01
CA LEU A 111 4.89 6.37 13.86
C LEU A 111 4.43 5.62 12.60
N ALA A 112 3.14 5.67 12.25
CA ALA A 112 2.62 5.04 11.04
C ALA A 112 3.27 5.63 9.78
N VAL A 113 3.26 6.96 9.67
CA VAL A 113 3.93 7.66 8.55
C VAL A 113 5.43 7.35 8.56
N GLY A 114 6.10 7.56 9.69
CA GLY A 114 7.54 7.31 9.81
C GLY A 114 7.94 5.86 9.59
N GLY A 115 7.04 4.90 9.83
CA GLY A 115 7.22 3.48 9.53
C GLY A 115 7.38 3.22 8.04
N LEU A 116 6.50 3.77 7.20
CA LEU A 116 6.64 3.68 5.75
C LEU A 116 7.91 4.39 5.26
N LEU A 117 8.18 5.61 5.75
CA LEU A 117 9.39 6.35 5.36
C LEU A 117 10.66 5.56 5.70
N ARG A 118 10.67 4.84 6.82
CA ARG A 118 11.80 3.99 7.21
C ARG A 118 11.99 2.80 6.27
N ILE A 119 10.90 2.18 5.77
CA ILE A 119 10.96 1.16 4.71
C ILE A 119 11.54 1.75 3.43
N ILE A 120 11.05 2.91 3.01
CA ILE A 120 11.55 3.62 1.83
C ILE A 120 13.06 3.88 1.94
N ASP A 121 13.53 4.41 3.07
CA ASP A 121 14.94 4.67 3.31
C ASP A 121 15.78 3.39 3.26
N ALA A 122 15.31 2.30 3.88
CA ALA A 122 16.01 1.01 3.87
C ALA A 122 16.17 0.46 2.44
N ILE A 123 15.15 0.61 1.60
CA ILE A 123 15.22 0.18 0.20
C ILE A 123 16.13 1.11 -0.61
N ALA A 124 16.02 2.43 -0.42
CA ALA A 124 16.80 3.42 -1.15
C ALA A 124 18.31 3.30 -0.88
N THR A 125 18.68 2.97 0.36
CA THR A 125 20.09 2.78 0.76
C THR A 125 20.64 1.37 0.49
N GLY A 126 19.79 0.43 0.05
CA GLY A 126 20.18 -0.96 -0.17
C GLY A 126 20.27 -1.80 1.11
N GLU A 127 19.81 -1.29 2.25
CA GLU A 127 19.67 -2.06 3.50
C GLU A 127 18.63 -3.19 3.34
N ALA A 128 17.61 -2.96 2.50
CA ALA A 128 16.59 -3.93 2.14
C ALA A 128 16.30 -3.92 0.63
N GLN A 129 15.81 -5.04 0.10
CA GLN A 129 15.40 -5.11 -1.31
C GLN A 129 13.97 -4.63 -1.55
N ASN A 130 13.08 -4.84 -0.58
CA ASN A 130 11.67 -4.45 -0.55
C ASN A 130 11.21 -4.41 0.92
N GLY A 131 9.94 -4.09 1.17
CA GLY A 131 9.47 -4.12 2.55
C GLY A 131 7.98 -3.96 2.73
N PHE A 132 7.52 -4.15 3.98
CA PHE A 132 6.14 -4.01 4.38
C PHE A 132 6.04 -3.24 5.71
N ALA A 133 5.34 -2.10 5.68
CA ALA A 133 4.99 -1.32 6.87
C ALA A 133 3.63 -1.81 7.42
N LEU A 134 3.67 -2.61 8.49
CA LEU A 134 2.49 -3.12 9.20
C LEU A 134 2.09 -2.12 10.28
N VAL A 135 1.41 -1.07 9.87
CA VAL A 135 1.11 0.10 10.69
C VAL A 135 -0.39 0.28 10.91
N ARG A 136 -0.78 1.13 11.86
CA ARG A 136 -2.11 1.68 12.04
C ARG A 136 -2.02 3.07 12.69
N PRO A 137 -3.06 3.92 12.57
CA PRO A 137 -4.26 3.74 11.73
C PRO A 137 -3.96 3.72 10.23
N PRO A 138 -4.94 3.34 9.37
CA PRO A 138 -4.81 3.41 7.92
C PRO A 138 -4.73 4.86 7.42
N GLY A 139 -4.49 5.06 6.12
CA GLY A 139 -4.19 6.39 5.61
C GLY A 139 -4.88 6.81 4.32
N HIS A 140 -5.26 5.92 3.42
CA HIS A 140 -5.59 6.23 2.02
C HIS A 140 -6.85 7.11 1.82
N HIS A 141 -7.71 7.23 2.84
CA HIS A 141 -8.88 8.11 2.79
C HIS A 141 -8.59 9.54 3.24
N ALA A 142 -7.52 9.78 4.03
CA ALA A 142 -7.25 11.10 4.58
C ALA A 142 -6.93 12.12 3.48
N LEU A 143 -7.71 13.21 3.45
CA LEU A 143 -7.55 14.33 2.54
C LEU A 143 -6.52 15.33 3.08
N ARG A 144 -6.16 16.32 2.28
CA ARG A 144 -5.19 17.35 2.68
C ARG A 144 -5.55 18.08 3.98
N GLU A 145 -6.84 18.22 4.27
CA GLU A 145 -7.35 19.01 5.41
C GLU A 145 -8.46 18.29 6.20
N ARG A 146 -8.67 16.99 5.97
CA ARG A 146 -9.74 16.26 6.63
C ARG A 146 -9.38 14.79 6.81
N ALA A 147 -9.61 14.28 8.03
CA ALA A 147 -9.64 12.86 8.33
C ALA A 147 -10.97 12.25 7.86
N MET A 148 -10.96 11.01 7.44
CA MET A 148 -12.16 10.21 7.17
C MET A 148 -11.80 8.72 7.01
N GLY A 149 -12.78 7.83 7.12
CA GLY A 149 -12.58 6.39 6.89
C GLY A 149 -11.50 5.80 7.80
N PHE A 150 -11.51 6.15 9.08
CA PHE A 150 -10.52 5.74 10.08
C PHE A 150 -9.10 6.33 9.88
N CYS A 151 -8.86 7.07 8.79
CA CYS A 151 -7.55 7.56 8.38
C CYS A 151 -7.25 8.94 8.95
N LEU A 152 -6.11 9.07 9.64
CA LEU A 152 -5.64 10.34 10.20
C LEU A 152 -4.71 11.07 9.21
N PHE A 153 -3.68 10.41 8.71
CA PHE A 153 -2.73 10.96 7.75
C PHE A 153 -2.62 10.02 6.56
N ASN A 154 -2.54 10.58 5.37
CA ASN A 154 -2.37 9.79 4.15
C ASN A 154 -0.91 9.32 4.02
N THR A 155 -0.61 8.23 4.72
CA THR A 155 0.74 7.70 4.84
C THR A 155 1.35 7.35 3.48
N ILE A 156 0.56 6.74 2.56
CA ILE A 156 1.06 6.35 1.25
C ILE A 156 1.34 7.56 0.37
N ALA A 157 0.50 8.59 0.41
CA ALA A 157 0.70 9.82 -0.35
C ALA A 157 1.92 10.60 0.17
N ILE A 158 2.10 10.67 1.50
CA ILE A 158 3.30 11.24 2.12
C ILE A 158 4.55 10.47 1.65
N GLY A 159 4.48 9.13 1.60
CA GLY A 159 5.57 8.28 1.10
C GLY A 159 5.95 8.60 -0.35
N ALA A 160 4.97 8.81 -1.23
CA ALA A 160 5.21 9.18 -2.62
C ALA A 160 5.86 10.56 -2.76
N GLU A 161 5.39 11.57 -2.02
CA GLU A 161 6.02 12.90 -2.00
C GLU A 161 7.43 12.85 -1.37
N TYR A 162 7.63 12.04 -0.34
CA TYR A 162 8.94 11.83 0.25
C TYR A 162 9.92 11.22 -0.74
N LEU A 163 9.52 10.20 -1.50
CA LEU A 163 10.32 9.62 -2.59
C LEU A 163 10.76 10.67 -3.61
N LYS A 164 9.86 11.55 -4.01
CA LYS A 164 10.16 12.62 -4.97
C LYS A 164 11.15 13.62 -4.40
N ARG A 165 10.99 14.05 -3.15
CA ARG A 165 11.81 15.12 -2.53
C ARG A 165 13.11 14.64 -1.96
N ALA A 166 13.12 13.53 -1.23
CA ALA A 166 14.30 13.02 -0.54
C ALA A 166 15.15 12.10 -1.43
N HIS A 167 14.52 11.32 -2.30
CA HIS A 167 15.20 10.32 -3.13
C HIS A 167 15.20 10.65 -4.64
N GLY A 168 14.63 11.79 -5.03
CA GLY A 168 14.67 12.29 -6.41
C GLY A 168 13.85 11.49 -7.41
N ALA A 169 12.94 10.63 -6.95
CA ALA A 169 12.07 9.83 -7.82
C ALA A 169 11.23 10.75 -8.73
N LYS A 170 11.14 10.39 -10.01
CA LYS A 170 10.39 11.14 -11.02
C LYS A 170 9.04 10.53 -11.32
N ARG A 171 8.91 9.21 -11.16
CA ARG A 171 7.69 8.48 -11.42
C ARG A 171 7.45 7.45 -10.32
N VAL A 172 6.36 7.62 -9.59
CA VAL A 172 5.93 6.72 -8.51
C VAL A 172 4.58 6.12 -8.87
N LEU A 173 4.49 4.78 -8.86
CA LEU A 173 3.22 4.09 -8.92
C LEU A 173 2.70 3.91 -7.50
N ILE A 174 1.43 4.22 -7.28
CA ILE A 174 0.65 3.80 -6.11
C ILE A 174 -0.41 2.82 -6.60
N MET A 175 -0.32 1.57 -6.16
CA MET A 175 -1.37 0.56 -6.33
C MET A 175 -2.16 0.45 -5.05
N ASP A 176 -3.46 0.64 -5.11
CA ASP A 176 -4.38 0.50 -4.00
C ASP A 176 -5.34 -0.66 -4.29
N TRP A 177 -5.27 -1.71 -3.47
CA TRP A 177 -6.16 -2.86 -3.54
C TRP A 177 -7.08 -3.02 -2.33
N ASP A 178 -7.14 -2.02 -1.44
CA ASP A 178 -8.16 -1.96 -0.40
C ASP A 178 -9.56 -2.06 -1.02
N VAL A 179 -10.53 -2.58 -0.29
CA VAL A 179 -11.91 -2.72 -0.81
C VAL A 179 -12.58 -1.37 -1.02
N HIS A 180 -12.11 -0.35 -0.28
CA HIS A 180 -12.60 1.02 -0.40
C HIS A 180 -11.73 1.83 -1.37
N HIS A 181 -12.35 2.72 -2.12
CA HIS A 181 -11.59 3.64 -2.96
C HIS A 181 -10.71 4.58 -2.13
N GLY A 182 -9.42 4.65 -2.43
CA GLY A 182 -8.44 5.53 -1.79
C GLY A 182 -8.60 7.00 -2.24
N ASN A 183 -9.75 7.60 -1.91
CA ASN A 183 -10.12 8.95 -2.35
C ASN A 183 -9.14 10.03 -1.92
N GLY A 184 -8.51 9.90 -0.76
CA GLY A 184 -7.50 10.84 -0.27
C GLY A 184 -6.21 10.78 -1.09
N THR A 185 -5.80 9.57 -1.48
CA THR A 185 -4.65 9.37 -2.37
C THR A 185 -4.94 9.89 -3.78
N GLN A 186 -6.12 9.61 -4.32
CA GLN A 186 -6.58 10.18 -5.60
C GLN A 186 -6.54 11.72 -5.56
N ASP A 187 -7.12 12.35 -4.53
CA ASP A 187 -7.16 13.81 -4.38
C ASP A 187 -5.75 14.41 -4.32
N ALA A 188 -4.83 13.76 -3.62
CA ALA A 188 -3.47 14.24 -3.46
C ALA A 188 -2.72 14.39 -4.79
N PHE A 189 -2.98 13.50 -5.75
CA PHE A 189 -2.24 13.41 -7.03
C PHE A 189 -3.12 13.62 -8.28
N TYR A 190 -4.33 14.13 -8.12
CA TYR A 190 -5.30 14.24 -9.22
C TYR A 190 -4.83 15.14 -10.37
N GLU A 191 -3.87 16.04 -10.11
CA GLU A 191 -3.27 16.95 -11.09
C GLU A 191 -1.78 16.66 -11.36
N ASP A 192 -1.22 15.62 -10.74
CA ASP A 192 0.23 15.34 -10.76
C ASP A 192 0.58 14.15 -11.66
N PRO A 193 1.20 14.37 -12.83
CA PRO A 193 1.59 13.31 -13.77
C PRO A 193 2.78 12.48 -13.28
N SER A 194 3.47 12.90 -12.22
CA SER A 194 4.62 12.16 -11.66
C SER A 194 4.19 10.98 -10.77
N VAL A 195 2.90 10.89 -10.40
CA VAL A 195 2.34 9.79 -9.63
C VAL A 195 1.19 9.16 -10.41
N MET A 196 1.33 7.89 -10.75
CA MET A 196 0.20 7.10 -11.25
C MET A 196 -0.49 6.44 -10.07
N PHE A 197 -1.79 6.66 -9.93
CA PHE A 197 -2.64 6.02 -8.93
C PHE A 197 -3.57 5.02 -9.60
N ILE A 198 -3.49 3.75 -9.21
CA ILE A 198 -4.39 2.68 -9.68
C ILE A 198 -5.13 2.13 -8.47
N SER A 199 -6.46 2.16 -8.49
CA SER A 199 -7.31 1.64 -7.42
C SER A 199 -8.27 0.58 -7.94
N THR A 200 -8.27 -0.58 -7.26
CA THR A 200 -9.30 -1.62 -7.42
C THR A 200 -10.18 -1.60 -6.17
N HIS A 201 -11.45 -1.32 -6.29
CA HIS A 201 -12.34 -1.15 -5.14
C HIS A 201 -13.75 -1.62 -5.45
N GLN A 202 -14.50 -1.95 -4.41
CA GLN A 202 -15.93 -2.25 -4.56
C GLN A 202 -16.69 -0.99 -4.94
N TYR A 203 -17.63 -1.10 -5.91
CA TYR A 203 -18.43 0.04 -6.36
C TYR A 203 -19.84 -0.40 -6.82
N PRO A 204 -20.91 0.38 -6.49
CA PRO A 204 -20.90 1.54 -5.59
C PRO A 204 -20.71 1.14 -4.12
N TYR A 205 -19.82 1.80 -3.43
CA TYR A 205 -19.52 1.55 -2.02
C TYR A 205 -18.91 2.81 -1.36
N TYR A 206 -18.54 2.74 -0.07
CA TYR A 206 -17.81 3.84 0.58
C TYR A 206 -16.49 4.12 -0.15
N PRO A 207 -16.07 5.37 -0.30
CA PRO A 207 -16.70 6.64 0.09
C PRO A 207 -17.63 7.24 -0.98
N GLY A 208 -17.97 6.52 -2.06
CA GLY A 208 -18.85 6.98 -3.14
C GLY A 208 -18.15 7.65 -4.33
N SER A 209 -16.81 7.65 -4.34
CA SER A 209 -15.94 8.10 -5.44
C SER A 209 -15.24 6.92 -6.11
N GLY A 210 -14.39 7.17 -7.12
CA GLY A 210 -13.66 6.13 -7.84
C GLY A 210 -14.38 5.60 -9.08
N ALA A 211 -15.22 6.41 -9.71
CA ALA A 211 -15.83 6.03 -10.99
C ALA A 211 -14.76 5.90 -12.09
N VAL A 212 -15.01 5.04 -13.09
CA VAL A 212 -14.10 4.84 -14.24
C VAL A 212 -13.71 6.15 -14.91
N THR A 213 -14.59 7.16 -14.87
CA THR A 213 -14.39 8.46 -15.50
C THR A 213 -13.58 9.45 -14.66
N GLU A 214 -13.24 9.12 -13.43
CA GLU A 214 -12.33 9.91 -12.60
C GLU A 214 -10.89 9.55 -12.96
N VAL A 215 -10.31 10.29 -13.89
CA VAL A 215 -9.04 9.97 -14.56
C VAL A 215 -7.91 10.95 -14.28
N GLY A 216 -8.11 11.87 -13.34
CA GLY A 216 -7.23 13.02 -13.13
C GLY A 216 -7.70 14.25 -13.90
N THR A 217 -7.05 15.38 -13.65
CA THR A 217 -7.30 16.66 -14.32
C THR A 217 -5.99 17.36 -14.67
N ARG A 218 -6.06 18.33 -15.59
CA ARG A 218 -4.90 19.12 -16.02
C ARG A 218 -3.72 18.23 -16.46
N ALA A 219 -2.54 18.42 -15.86
CA ALA A 219 -1.35 17.61 -16.17
C ALA A 219 -1.49 16.16 -15.69
N GLY A 220 -2.31 15.90 -14.66
CA GLY A 220 -2.56 14.55 -14.11
C GLY A 220 -3.63 13.76 -14.86
N GLU A 221 -4.23 14.30 -15.95
CA GLU A 221 -5.25 13.58 -16.71
C GLU A 221 -4.67 12.31 -17.35
N GLY A 222 -5.29 11.16 -17.07
CA GLY A 222 -4.84 9.83 -17.49
C GLY A 222 -3.93 9.10 -16.49
N PHE A 223 -3.49 9.76 -15.39
CA PHE A 223 -2.63 9.15 -14.37
C PHE A 223 -3.40 8.60 -13.16
N THR A 224 -4.73 8.77 -13.12
CA THR A 224 -5.62 8.10 -12.17
C THR A 224 -6.38 7.01 -12.91
N VAL A 225 -6.28 5.76 -12.47
CA VAL A 225 -6.93 4.59 -13.07
C VAL A 225 -7.82 3.92 -12.03
N ASN A 226 -9.12 4.13 -12.15
CA ASN A 226 -10.11 3.54 -11.26
C ASN A 226 -10.74 2.29 -11.90
N VAL A 227 -10.75 1.19 -11.14
CA VAL A 227 -11.39 -0.07 -11.52
C VAL A 227 -12.47 -0.40 -10.49
N PRO A 228 -13.70 0.17 -10.66
CA PRO A 228 -14.82 0.00 -9.75
C PRO A 228 -15.47 -1.38 -9.93
N LEU A 229 -15.08 -2.33 -9.10
CA LEU A 229 -15.52 -3.73 -9.18
C LEU A 229 -16.90 -3.94 -8.54
N PRO A 230 -17.81 -4.72 -9.16
CA PRO A 230 -19.04 -5.10 -8.50
C PRO A 230 -18.77 -6.04 -7.32
N ALA A 231 -19.63 -5.99 -6.31
CA ALA A 231 -19.55 -6.89 -5.17
C ALA A 231 -19.45 -8.37 -5.58
N GLY A 232 -18.75 -9.17 -4.78
CA GLY A 232 -18.52 -10.60 -5.00
C GLY A 232 -17.44 -10.92 -6.03
N CYS A 233 -16.64 -9.93 -6.51
CA CYS A 233 -15.42 -10.25 -7.25
C CYS A 233 -14.43 -10.97 -6.36
N ALA A 234 -13.78 -11.99 -6.92
CA ALA A 234 -12.86 -12.88 -6.24
C ALA A 234 -11.47 -12.86 -6.92
N ASP A 235 -10.62 -13.82 -6.59
CA ASP A 235 -9.24 -13.89 -7.08
C ASP A 235 -9.12 -13.75 -8.59
N ALA A 236 -9.96 -14.47 -9.34
CA ALA A 236 -9.91 -14.46 -10.80
C ALA A 236 -10.17 -13.08 -11.39
N GLU A 237 -11.17 -12.36 -10.90
CA GLU A 237 -11.48 -10.99 -11.36
C GLU A 237 -10.36 -10.00 -11.01
N TYR A 238 -9.83 -10.05 -9.79
CA TYR A 238 -8.70 -9.21 -9.39
C TYR A 238 -7.47 -9.49 -10.25
N LEU A 239 -7.15 -10.75 -10.49
CA LEU A 239 -6.00 -11.12 -11.31
C LEU A 239 -6.18 -10.76 -12.78
N GLN A 240 -7.42 -10.78 -13.28
CA GLN A 240 -7.72 -10.26 -14.61
C GLN A 240 -7.48 -8.74 -14.68
N VAL A 241 -7.91 -7.96 -13.67
CA VAL A 241 -7.58 -6.53 -13.60
C VAL A 241 -6.07 -6.31 -13.62
N PHE A 242 -5.33 -7.11 -12.87
CA PHE A 242 -3.86 -7.02 -12.88
C PHE A 242 -3.29 -7.27 -14.27
N GLN A 243 -3.76 -8.31 -14.96
CA GLN A 243 -3.28 -8.66 -16.29
C GLN A 243 -3.64 -7.62 -17.34
N ASP A 244 -4.91 -7.15 -17.36
CA ASP A 244 -5.45 -6.39 -18.49
C ASP A 244 -5.40 -4.87 -18.28
N ILE A 245 -5.21 -4.40 -17.02
CA ILE A 245 -5.15 -2.97 -16.68
C ILE A 245 -3.83 -2.62 -15.99
N VAL A 246 -3.48 -3.29 -14.86
CA VAL A 246 -2.32 -2.87 -14.05
C VAL A 246 -1.02 -3.07 -14.83
N VAL A 247 -0.79 -4.26 -15.38
CA VAL A 247 0.45 -4.57 -16.12
C VAL A 247 0.65 -3.61 -17.31
N PRO A 248 -0.32 -3.40 -18.22
CA PRO A 248 -0.16 -2.46 -19.32
C PRO A 248 0.06 -1.01 -18.86
N SER A 249 -0.62 -0.58 -17.79
CA SER A 249 -0.45 0.76 -17.22
C SER A 249 0.97 0.97 -16.69
N VAL A 250 1.51 -0.01 -15.96
CA VAL A 250 2.88 0.03 -15.43
C VAL A 250 3.92 -0.01 -16.54
N GLU A 251 3.72 -0.85 -17.55
CA GLU A 251 4.60 -0.93 -18.73
C GLU A 251 4.71 0.40 -19.46
N LYS A 252 3.62 1.13 -19.55
CA LYS A 252 3.57 2.44 -20.16
C LYS A 252 4.18 3.53 -19.27
N PHE A 253 3.78 3.58 -17.99
CA PHE A 253 4.20 4.60 -17.05
C PHE A 253 5.69 4.49 -16.67
N GLN A 254 6.26 3.28 -16.67
CA GLN A 254 7.68 3.04 -16.36
C GLN A 254 8.07 3.63 -14.98
N PRO A 255 7.44 3.22 -13.87
CA PRO A 255 7.72 3.78 -12.56
C PRO A 255 9.16 3.50 -12.12
N GLU A 256 9.68 4.35 -11.25
CA GLU A 256 10.96 4.17 -10.56
C GLU A 256 10.80 3.55 -9.17
N TRP A 257 9.56 3.62 -8.64
CA TRP A 257 9.13 3.06 -7.37
C TRP A 257 7.69 2.59 -7.46
N ILE A 258 7.38 1.54 -6.71
CA ILE A 258 6.01 1.07 -6.48
C ILE A 258 5.70 1.17 -5.00
N LEU A 259 4.61 1.85 -4.66
CA LEU A 259 4.00 1.85 -3.33
C LEU A 259 2.66 1.12 -3.41
N VAL A 260 2.33 0.36 -2.38
CA VAL A 260 1.10 -0.44 -2.36
C VAL A 260 0.30 -0.11 -1.10
N SER A 261 -0.87 0.50 -1.26
CA SER A 261 -1.91 0.53 -0.21
C SER A 261 -2.54 -0.85 -0.14
N ALA A 262 -2.08 -1.63 0.84
CA ALA A 262 -2.42 -3.03 1.01
C ALA A 262 -3.51 -3.19 2.06
N GLY A 263 -4.78 -2.95 1.67
CA GLY A 263 -5.94 -3.35 2.44
C GLY A 263 -6.22 -4.84 2.27
N PHE A 264 -6.75 -5.47 3.30
CA PHE A 264 -7.12 -6.89 3.31
C PHE A 264 -8.63 -7.11 3.52
N ASP A 265 -9.39 -6.05 3.44
CA ASP A 265 -10.85 -6.03 3.48
C ASP A 265 -11.56 -6.47 2.17
N PRO A 266 -10.89 -6.64 0.99
CA PRO A 266 -11.46 -7.45 -0.09
C PRO A 266 -11.60 -8.93 0.25
N HIS A 267 -11.06 -9.39 1.39
CA HIS A 267 -11.14 -10.79 1.77
C HIS A 267 -12.59 -11.23 2.01
N ARG A 268 -12.95 -12.44 1.50
CA ARG A 268 -14.30 -13.04 1.58
C ARG A 268 -14.92 -13.12 2.98
N ARG A 269 -14.13 -13.00 4.04
CA ARG A 269 -14.58 -13.04 5.44
C ARG A 269 -14.61 -11.66 6.10
N ASP A 270 -14.20 -10.61 5.38
CA ASP A 270 -14.12 -9.29 5.97
C ASP A 270 -15.53 -8.71 6.19
N PRO A 271 -15.82 -8.15 7.38
CA PRO A 271 -17.13 -7.60 7.68
C PRO A 271 -17.42 -6.26 6.98
N LEU A 272 -16.39 -5.57 6.47
CA LEU A 272 -16.50 -4.25 5.83
C LEU A 272 -16.30 -4.30 4.31
N GLY A 273 -16.28 -5.50 3.73
CA GLY A 273 -16.18 -5.71 2.29
C GLY A 273 -17.17 -6.76 1.81
N GLY A 274 -17.63 -6.62 0.57
CA GLY A 274 -18.51 -7.59 -0.08
C GLY A 274 -17.82 -8.37 -1.20
N MET A 275 -16.49 -8.56 -1.10
CA MET A 275 -15.68 -9.22 -2.11
C MET A 275 -15.38 -10.69 -1.74
N GLY A 276 -14.74 -11.42 -2.65
CA GLY A 276 -14.48 -12.85 -2.51
C GLY A 276 -13.00 -13.23 -2.53
N VAL A 277 -12.08 -12.28 -2.31
CA VAL A 277 -10.63 -12.52 -2.38
C VAL A 277 -10.19 -13.47 -1.26
N THR A 278 -9.26 -14.38 -1.59
CA THR A 278 -8.64 -15.31 -0.63
C THR A 278 -7.22 -14.87 -0.27
N GLU A 279 -6.63 -15.56 0.70
CA GLU A 279 -5.23 -15.37 1.06
C GLU A 279 -4.29 -15.60 -0.13
N GLU A 280 -4.62 -16.60 -0.96
CA GLU A 280 -3.87 -16.93 -2.18
C GLU A 280 -4.01 -15.82 -3.24
N GLY A 281 -5.19 -15.20 -3.35
CA GLY A 281 -5.43 -14.06 -4.23
C GLY A 281 -4.54 -12.87 -3.90
N PHE A 282 -4.43 -12.50 -2.62
CA PHE A 282 -3.49 -11.45 -2.18
C PHE A 282 -2.04 -11.81 -2.49
N GLY A 283 -1.65 -13.06 -2.24
CA GLY A 283 -0.32 -13.55 -2.59
C GLY A 283 -0.03 -13.43 -4.08
N ALA A 284 -0.98 -13.81 -4.93
CA ALA A 284 -0.85 -13.73 -6.38
C ALA A 284 -0.76 -12.27 -6.89
N MET A 285 -1.55 -11.34 -6.32
CA MET A 285 -1.43 -9.91 -6.61
C MET A 285 -0.06 -9.37 -6.21
N ALA A 286 0.43 -9.72 -5.01
CA ALA A 286 1.76 -9.32 -4.55
C ALA A 286 2.87 -9.84 -5.47
N VAL A 287 2.82 -11.11 -5.88
CA VAL A 287 3.78 -11.71 -6.82
C VAL A 287 3.84 -10.94 -8.14
N ARG A 288 2.69 -10.54 -8.69
CA ARG A 288 2.64 -9.75 -9.92
C ARG A 288 3.28 -8.36 -9.76
N LEU A 289 3.01 -7.66 -8.65
CA LEU A 289 3.63 -6.36 -8.38
C LEU A 289 5.14 -6.48 -8.17
N LEU A 290 5.57 -7.52 -7.48
CA LEU A 290 6.99 -7.80 -7.28
C LEU A 290 7.71 -8.11 -8.60
N ALA A 291 7.07 -8.85 -9.52
CA ALA A 291 7.61 -9.10 -10.85
C ALA A 291 7.73 -7.79 -11.68
N LEU A 292 6.73 -6.91 -11.56
CA LEU A 292 6.79 -5.56 -12.18
C LEU A 292 7.90 -4.71 -11.54
N ALA A 293 8.06 -4.78 -10.21
CA ALA A 293 9.13 -4.08 -9.52
C ALA A 293 10.53 -4.56 -9.96
N ASP A 294 10.73 -5.86 -10.09
CA ASP A 294 11.98 -6.44 -10.60
C ASP A 294 12.30 -5.92 -12.01
N ARG A 295 11.27 -5.78 -12.84
CA ARG A 295 11.42 -5.36 -14.24
C ARG A 295 11.66 -3.85 -14.41
N PHE A 296 10.97 -3.01 -13.64
CA PHE A 296 10.92 -1.57 -13.89
C PHE A 296 11.60 -0.72 -12.83
N THR A 297 11.68 -1.18 -11.56
CA THR A 297 12.09 -0.34 -10.43
C THR A 297 13.37 -0.83 -9.73
N ASN A 298 14.07 -1.84 -10.26
CA ASN A 298 15.16 -2.53 -9.57
C ASN A 298 14.71 -3.07 -8.19
N ALA A 299 13.53 -3.72 -8.15
CA ALA A 299 12.88 -4.27 -6.97
C ALA A 299 12.44 -3.24 -5.90
N ARG A 300 12.43 -1.95 -6.22
CA ARG A 300 11.99 -0.89 -5.28
C ARG A 300 10.47 -0.89 -5.14
N ILE A 301 9.98 -1.66 -4.20
CA ILE A 301 8.55 -1.76 -3.85
C ILE A 301 8.38 -1.79 -2.34
N ALA A 302 7.42 -1.00 -1.84
CA ALA A 302 7.04 -0.97 -0.43
C ALA A 302 5.52 -1.14 -0.28
N PHE A 303 5.12 -2.04 0.61
CA PHE A 303 3.74 -2.27 1.00
C PHE A 303 3.42 -1.51 2.28
N LEU A 304 2.20 -1.01 2.38
CA LEU A 304 1.65 -0.33 3.53
C LEU A 304 0.31 -0.95 3.90
N LEU A 305 0.14 -1.38 5.14
CA LEU A 305 -1.14 -1.87 5.64
C LEU A 305 -2.19 -0.75 5.68
N GLU A 306 -3.35 -1.02 5.07
CA GLU A 306 -4.54 -0.18 5.18
C GLU A 306 -5.64 -0.94 5.94
N GLY A 307 -6.77 -1.27 5.29
CA GLY A 307 -7.88 -2.00 5.87
C GLY A 307 -7.64 -3.49 6.10
N GLY A 308 -8.70 -4.20 6.47
CA GLY A 308 -8.70 -5.62 6.85
C GLY A 308 -9.10 -5.81 8.31
N TYR A 309 -10.32 -6.32 8.54
CA TYR A 309 -11.00 -6.27 9.83
C TYR A 309 -11.40 -7.64 10.38
N ASP A 310 -11.39 -8.72 9.58
CA ASP A 310 -11.35 -10.10 10.07
C ASP A 310 -9.91 -10.44 10.46
N LEU A 311 -9.66 -10.63 11.75
CA LEU A 311 -8.31 -10.80 12.29
C LEU A 311 -7.58 -12.04 11.76
N ALA A 312 -8.30 -13.13 11.50
CA ALA A 312 -7.69 -14.34 10.99
C ALA A 312 -7.38 -14.22 9.50
N ALA A 313 -8.28 -13.60 8.73
CA ALA A 313 -8.03 -13.29 7.32
C ALA A 313 -6.85 -12.33 7.16
N LEU A 314 -6.83 -11.24 7.93
CA LEU A 314 -5.73 -10.27 7.94
C LEU A 314 -4.38 -10.96 8.22
N ARG A 315 -4.31 -11.75 9.32
CA ARG A 315 -3.11 -12.49 9.68
C ARG A 315 -2.63 -13.41 8.56
N ASN A 316 -3.52 -14.21 8.00
CA ASN A 316 -3.17 -15.20 6.98
C ASN A 316 -2.76 -14.51 5.67
N SER A 317 -3.50 -13.51 5.22
CA SER A 317 -3.21 -12.76 3.99
C SER A 317 -1.89 -12.00 4.09
N VAL A 318 -1.60 -11.33 5.21
CA VAL A 318 -0.29 -10.69 5.46
C VAL A 318 0.83 -11.73 5.44
N THR A 319 0.62 -12.92 6.04
CA THR A 319 1.61 -14.01 6.00
C THR A 319 1.91 -14.43 4.57
N THR A 320 0.89 -14.56 3.72
CA THR A 320 1.06 -14.93 2.31
C THR A 320 1.79 -13.84 1.51
N VAL A 321 1.49 -12.57 1.74
CA VAL A 321 2.22 -11.45 1.11
C VAL A 321 3.68 -11.41 1.60
N LEU A 322 3.95 -11.59 2.89
CA LEU A 322 5.31 -11.68 3.42
C LEU A 322 6.10 -12.83 2.78
N ALA A 323 5.47 -14.00 2.59
CA ALA A 323 6.09 -15.11 1.87
C ALA A 323 6.42 -14.74 0.42
N ALA A 324 5.53 -14.02 -0.27
CA ALA A 324 5.78 -13.54 -1.62
C ALA A 324 6.99 -12.58 -1.72
N LEU A 325 7.21 -11.72 -0.71
CA LEU A 325 8.39 -10.82 -0.67
C LEU A 325 9.70 -11.59 -0.75
N GLN A 326 9.74 -12.83 -0.25
CA GLN A 326 10.93 -13.66 -0.18
C GLN A 326 11.05 -14.70 -1.30
N ALA A 327 10.03 -14.90 -2.13
CA ALA A 327 10.01 -15.93 -3.16
C ALA A 327 11.04 -15.71 -4.30
N GLY A 328 11.79 -14.60 -4.30
CA GLY A 328 12.85 -14.32 -5.27
C GLY A 328 12.33 -14.19 -6.71
N ARG A 329 13.25 -14.31 -7.69
CA ARG A 329 12.91 -14.21 -9.13
C ARG A 329 12.22 -15.47 -9.68
N GLU A 330 12.24 -16.58 -8.95
CA GLU A 330 11.49 -17.82 -9.28
C GLU A 330 10.01 -17.72 -8.86
N ARG A 331 9.44 -16.52 -8.97
CA ARG A 331 8.02 -16.29 -8.73
C ARG A 331 7.23 -16.92 -9.86
N ASP A 332 6.83 -18.17 -9.63
CA ASP A 332 5.95 -18.87 -10.56
C ASP A 332 4.64 -18.09 -10.64
N SER A 333 4.32 -17.58 -11.81
CA SER A 333 3.04 -16.94 -12.07
C SER A 333 1.99 -18.05 -11.99
N ALA A 334 1.35 -18.20 -10.82
CA ALA A 334 0.18 -19.07 -10.73
C ALA A 334 -0.75 -18.70 -11.88
N VAL A 335 -0.91 -19.63 -12.82
CA VAL A 335 -1.80 -19.46 -13.98
C VAL A 335 -3.19 -19.68 -13.43
N PHE A 336 -3.90 -18.59 -13.18
CA PHE A 336 -5.33 -18.67 -12.88
C PHE A 336 -6.08 -18.78 -14.20
N ASP A 337 -7.09 -19.64 -14.25
CA ASP A 337 -8.02 -19.69 -15.39
C ASP A 337 -8.89 -18.41 -15.34
N LEU A 338 -8.58 -17.48 -16.22
CA LEU A 338 -9.29 -16.20 -16.38
C LEU A 338 -10.41 -16.29 -17.42
N ALA A 339 -10.68 -17.49 -17.97
CA ALA A 339 -11.70 -17.67 -18.99
C ALA A 339 -13.11 -17.42 -18.45
N GLY A 340 -13.84 -16.52 -19.10
CA GLY A 340 -15.26 -16.27 -18.80
C GLY A 340 -15.52 -15.33 -17.63
N SER A 341 -14.55 -14.49 -17.25
CA SER A 341 -14.73 -13.50 -16.21
C SER A 341 -15.89 -12.54 -16.48
N ARG A 342 -16.72 -12.36 -15.47
CA ARG A 342 -17.91 -11.47 -15.51
C ARG A 342 -17.58 -9.98 -15.59
N ILE A 343 -16.31 -9.59 -15.40
CA ILE A 343 -15.87 -8.17 -15.43
C ILE A 343 -15.31 -7.74 -16.80
N GLU A 344 -15.32 -8.58 -17.81
CA GLU A 344 -14.84 -8.23 -19.15
C GLU A 344 -15.44 -6.90 -19.70
N PRO A 345 -16.76 -6.62 -19.54
CA PRO A 345 -17.31 -5.33 -19.96
C PRO A 345 -16.71 -4.15 -19.19
N LEU A 346 -16.39 -4.31 -17.90
CA LEU A 346 -15.73 -3.28 -17.09
C LEU A 346 -14.30 -3.06 -17.56
N ILE A 347 -13.53 -4.14 -17.79
CA ILE A 347 -12.15 -4.06 -18.31
C ILE A 347 -12.13 -3.24 -19.61
N ARG A 348 -12.99 -3.59 -20.57
CA ARG A 348 -13.12 -2.84 -21.85
C ARG A 348 -13.48 -1.37 -21.62
N ARG A 349 -14.35 -1.10 -20.64
CA ARG A 349 -14.75 0.28 -20.33
C ARG A 349 -13.58 1.09 -19.76
N VAL A 350 -12.79 0.52 -18.84
CA VAL A 350 -11.58 1.17 -18.32
C VAL A 350 -10.58 1.43 -19.45
N GLN A 351 -10.32 0.43 -20.29
CA GLN A 351 -9.41 0.56 -21.45
C GLN A 351 -9.86 1.67 -22.40
N GLN A 352 -11.14 1.72 -22.78
CA GLN A 352 -11.70 2.76 -23.65
C GLN A 352 -11.55 4.16 -23.07
N VAL A 353 -11.77 4.33 -21.76
CA VAL A 353 -11.61 5.63 -21.10
C VAL A 353 -10.16 6.09 -21.12
N HIS A 354 -9.23 5.16 -20.99
CA HIS A 354 -7.79 5.46 -20.96
C HIS A 354 -7.11 5.43 -22.34
N GLU A 355 -7.78 4.96 -23.41
CA GLU A 355 -7.21 4.86 -24.76
C GLU A 355 -6.67 6.20 -25.27
N LYS A 356 -7.36 7.31 -25.01
CA LYS A 356 -6.94 8.65 -25.43
C LYS A 356 -5.69 9.20 -24.73
N TYR A 357 -5.24 8.54 -23.65
CA TYR A 357 -4.03 8.90 -22.90
C TYR A 357 -2.84 7.96 -23.22
N GLN A 358 -3.07 7.03 -24.15
CA GLN A 358 -2.08 6.04 -24.56
C GLN A 358 -1.08 6.60 -25.59
#